data_cda71fa2b0dfbeded05a8ceb7ee769c3
#
_entry.id   cda71fa2b0dfbeded05a8ceb7ee769c3
#
_cell.length_a   1.000
_cell.length_b   1.000
_cell.length_c   1.000
_cell.angle_alpha   90.00
_cell.angle_beta   90.00
_cell.angle_gamma   90.00
#
_symmetry.space_group_name_H-M   'P 1'
#
loop_
_entity.id
_entity.type
_entity.pdbx_description
1 polymer ?
#
loop_
_entity_poly.entity_id
_entity_poly.type
_entity_poly.pdbx_seq_one_letter_code
_entity_poly.pdbx_strand_id
1 'polypeptide(L)'
;MKRYILLLFFVIINAQIWESSFVAGTYDYSNNFMGGSEVLHLVSHKSKLFASVSYWQDESNIWYGGSNSNIGWSQIISLDNPNSIWSVDLNLDSYYLRPEILKEIVFTKDLNGNSLDIPDSLLIVGAYSSNYIFGPVIASAFVRDDDNNSWNQTTIYQGDLPAGGENYSIRDMELYTDQVTGAEHLLVSVGTKGIFSGRYNPNITGKIEWSLEPEIGPLDIRPLGITIANNSLYFSSGNKIYIRNDGENPSYSIVHDFSDLSLNINSAVGGVRGLTVINNEDENNDSMLLMWCPDGQSKGVIFRLDPNLSNGFNRVYETKLSLLVEDYLPGTSVNYVLGAYNEFFKVFNYSDNEYYHIVGFESTIQGGNYPSWNGYYSGALYALRSSDAEYQLEEVNGSISFNAPALVATRCYVQSPFPNENAVYFGGFDPNSFLSTNKAWIYKQINTLSGDINNDGIVNILDVVQVVNLVLSNEYEELGDLNEDSIINVLDIVQLVNIILEN
;
A
#
# COMPACT_ATOMS: atom_id res chain seq x y z
N MET A 1 42.19 -13.20 -41.23
CA MET A 1 40.95 -13.78 -40.69
C MET A 1 40.68 -13.16 -39.34
N LYS A 2 39.79 -12.17 -39.25
CA LYS A 2 39.35 -11.60 -37.95
C LYS A 2 38.22 -12.50 -37.43
N ARG A 3 38.47 -13.16 -36.32
CA ARG A 3 37.43 -13.89 -35.58
C ARG A 3 36.55 -12.85 -34.87
N TYR A 4 35.30 -12.72 -35.26
CA TYR A 4 34.27 -12.02 -34.48
C TYR A 4 33.79 -13.00 -33.40
N ILE A 5 34.03 -12.69 -32.15
CA ILE A 5 33.39 -13.33 -31.01
C ILE A 5 32.01 -12.71 -30.94
N LEU A 6 30.99 -13.47 -31.26
CA LEU A 6 29.59 -13.11 -31.02
C LEU A 6 29.34 -13.34 -29.53
N LEU A 7 29.33 -12.27 -28.73
CA LEU A 7 28.80 -12.32 -27.37
C LEU A 7 27.27 -12.37 -27.53
N LEU A 8 26.69 -13.51 -27.33
CA LEU A 8 25.26 -13.68 -27.09
C LEU A 8 25.01 -13.20 -25.64
N PHE A 9 24.45 -12.04 -25.51
CA PHE A 9 23.81 -11.64 -24.25
C PHE A 9 22.51 -12.44 -24.15
N PHE A 10 22.46 -13.43 -23.28
CA PHE A 10 21.22 -14.05 -22.87
C PHE A 10 20.51 -13.04 -21.97
N VAL A 11 19.41 -12.48 -22.42
CA VAL A 11 18.47 -11.77 -21.59
C VAL A 11 17.66 -12.87 -20.90
N ILE A 12 17.92 -13.11 -19.63
CA ILE A 12 17.06 -13.97 -18.81
C ILE A 12 15.73 -13.23 -18.71
N ILE A 13 14.72 -13.67 -19.45
CA ILE A 13 13.36 -13.18 -19.33
C ILE A 13 12.76 -13.92 -18.13
N ASN A 14 12.83 -13.31 -16.95
CA ASN A 14 12.04 -13.78 -15.81
C ASN A 14 10.57 -13.56 -16.16
N ALA A 15 9.84 -14.61 -16.41
CA ALA A 15 8.40 -14.52 -16.65
C ALA A 15 7.72 -14.23 -15.32
N GLN A 16 7.18 -13.04 -15.19
CA GLN A 16 6.30 -12.71 -14.06
C GLN A 16 4.96 -13.43 -14.22
N ILE A 17 4.64 -14.28 -13.28
CA ILE A 17 3.35 -14.99 -13.28
C ILE A 17 2.38 -14.20 -12.42
N TRP A 18 1.23 -13.82 -13.00
CA TRP A 18 0.16 -13.15 -12.31
C TRP A 18 -1.01 -14.10 -12.05
N GLU A 19 -1.49 -14.15 -10.81
CA GLU A 19 -2.66 -14.90 -10.43
C GLU A 19 -3.69 -14.00 -9.75
N SER A 20 -4.98 -14.22 -10.09
CA SER A 20 -6.07 -13.56 -9.37
C SER A 20 -6.24 -14.20 -8.00
N SER A 21 -6.04 -13.44 -6.94
CA SER A 21 -6.21 -13.90 -5.56
C SER A 21 -7.60 -13.58 -5.02
N PHE A 22 -8.16 -12.40 -5.34
CA PHE A 22 -9.49 -11.98 -4.92
C PHE A 22 -10.16 -11.14 -5.99
N VAL A 23 -11.45 -11.39 -6.20
CA VAL A 23 -12.34 -10.53 -6.97
C VAL A 23 -13.62 -10.36 -6.18
N ALA A 24 -14.03 -9.10 -5.98
CA ALA A 24 -15.27 -8.77 -5.29
C ALA A 24 -16.50 -9.32 -6.00
N GLY A 25 -17.59 -9.53 -5.26
CA GLY A 25 -18.80 -10.16 -5.77
C GLY A 25 -18.83 -11.68 -5.54
N THR A 26 -17.94 -12.21 -4.72
CA THR A 26 -17.82 -13.63 -4.37
C THR A 26 -18.26 -13.89 -2.93
N TYR A 27 -18.28 -15.16 -2.53
CA TYR A 27 -18.64 -15.59 -1.17
C TYR A 27 -17.50 -16.39 -0.55
N ASP A 28 -17.30 -16.21 0.75
CA ASP A 28 -16.39 -17.05 1.53
C ASP A 28 -16.97 -18.44 1.83
N TYR A 29 -16.19 -19.30 2.48
CA TYR A 29 -16.65 -20.65 2.87
C TYR A 29 -17.83 -20.65 3.87
N SER A 30 -18.02 -19.57 4.61
CA SER A 30 -19.15 -19.38 5.52
C SER A 30 -20.36 -18.76 4.86
N ASN A 31 -20.31 -18.57 3.52
CA ASN A 31 -21.34 -17.91 2.72
C ASN A 31 -21.56 -16.42 3.07
N ASN A 32 -20.51 -15.75 3.57
CA ASN A 32 -20.51 -14.31 3.70
C ASN A 32 -20.14 -13.67 2.36
N PHE A 33 -20.90 -12.66 1.95
CA PHE A 33 -20.64 -11.93 0.72
C PHE A 33 -19.44 -11.00 0.89
N MET A 34 -18.52 -11.03 -0.05
CA MET A 34 -17.36 -10.16 -0.15
C MET A 34 -17.53 -9.25 -1.36
N GLY A 35 -17.75 -7.95 -1.13
CA GLY A 35 -18.03 -6.98 -2.18
C GLY A 35 -17.04 -5.84 -2.20
N GLY A 36 -17.45 -4.70 -2.76
CA GLY A 36 -16.70 -3.46 -2.78
C GLY A 36 -16.01 -3.12 -4.09
N SER A 37 -15.60 -1.87 -4.19
CA SER A 37 -14.97 -1.29 -5.38
C SER A 37 -13.47 -1.08 -5.23
N GLU A 38 -12.94 -1.20 -4.00
CA GLU A 38 -11.57 -0.79 -3.68
C GLU A 38 -10.96 -1.70 -2.61
N VAL A 39 -9.74 -2.16 -2.85
CA VAL A 39 -8.84 -2.67 -1.81
C VAL A 39 -7.85 -1.55 -1.50
N LEU A 40 -7.94 -0.98 -0.30
CA LEU A 40 -7.14 0.18 0.11
C LEU A 40 -5.78 -0.22 0.68
N HIS A 41 -5.77 -1.25 1.50
CA HIS A 41 -4.58 -1.72 2.20
C HIS A 41 -4.50 -3.24 2.18
N LEU A 42 -3.28 -3.73 2.12
CA LEU A 42 -2.89 -5.11 2.33
C LEU A 42 -1.84 -5.13 3.43
N VAL A 43 -2.05 -5.94 4.45
CA VAL A 43 -1.16 -6.01 5.63
C VAL A 43 -0.93 -7.46 6.01
N SER A 44 0.33 -7.79 6.28
CA SER A 44 0.71 -9.04 6.92
C SER A 44 0.58 -8.90 8.44
N HIS A 45 -0.08 -9.85 9.09
CA HIS A 45 -0.16 -9.92 10.54
C HIS A 45 -0.22 -11.37 10.99
N LYS A 46 0.67 -11.78 11.89
CA LYS A 46 0.76 -13.14 12.44
C LYS A 46 0.67 -14.23 11.36
N SER A 47 1.49 -14.08 10.31
CA SER A 47 1.58 -15.00 9.17
C SER A 47 0.29 -15.19 8.36
N LYS A 48 -0.61 -14.21 8.39
CA LYS A 48 -1.80 -14.10 7.54
C LYS A 48 -1.76 -12.81 6.76
N LEU A 49 -2.50 -12.75 5.65
CA LEU A 49 -2.80 -11.49 4.97
C LEU A 49 -4.17 -10.96 5.36
N PHE A 50 -4.25 -9.64 5.51
CA PHE A 50 -5.48 -8.91 5.71
C PHE A 50 -5.61 -7.83 4.66
N ALA A 51 -6.83 -7.63 4.17
CA ALA A 51 -7.14 -6.61 3.19
C ALA A 51 -8.33 -5.75 3.64
N SER A 52 -8.21 -4.44 3.48
CA SER A 52 -9.31 -3.52 3.72
C SER A 52 -10.10 -3.29 2.42
N VAL A 53 -11.39 -3.63 2.42
CA VAL A 53 -12.26 -3.54 1.25
C VAL A 53 -13.32 -2.47 1.46
N SER A 54 -13.42 -1.52 0.54
CA SER A 54 -14.31 -0.37 0.62
C SER A 54 -15.37 -0.35 -0.48
N TYR A 55 -16.45 0.41 -0.23
CA TYR A 55 -17.52 0.69 -1.18
C TYR A 55 -17.48 2.13 -1.71
N TRP A 56 -16.29 2.73 -1.74
CA TRP A 56 -16.13 4.08 -2.28
C TRP A 56 -16.50 4.12 -3.76
N GLN A 57 -17.47 4.97 -4.10
CA GLN A 57 -18.00 5.08 -5.45
C GLN A 57 -18.56 3.76 -6.04
N ASP A 58 -18.98 2.82 -5.22
CA ASP A 58 -19.65 1.61 -5.66
C ASP A 58 -21.16 1.87 -5.82
N GLU A 59 -21.71 1.66 -7.01
CA GLU A 59 -23.13 1.90 -7.29
C GLU A 59 -24.06 1.00 -6.46
N SER A 60 -23.56 -0.12 -5.95
CA SER A 60 -24.32 -0.96 -5.04
C SER A 60 -24.54 -0.31 -3.67
N ASN A 61 -23.74 0.69 -3.30
CA ASN A 61 -23.88 1.39 -2.04
C ASN A 61 -24.92 2.51 -2.14
N ILE A 62 -25.75 2.63 -1.12
CA ILE A 62 -26.84 3.62 -1.03
C ILE A 62 -26.37 5.07 -1.25
N TRP A 63 -25.13 5.41 -0.86
CA TRP A 63 -24.55 6.74 -1.04
C TRP A 63 -24.28 7.10 -2.51
N TYR A 64 -24.18 6.09 -3.37
CA TYR A 64 -23.88 6.25 -4.81
C TYR A 64 -25.03 5.82 -5.71
N GLY A 65 -26.27 5.78 -5.19
CA GLY A 65 -27.47 5.51 -5.95
C GLY A 65 -28.00 4.09 -5.81
N GLY A 66 -27.35 3.25 -5.03
CA GLY A 66 -27.83 1.91 -4.70
C GLY A 66 -29.19 1.96 -3.99
N SER A 67 -30.13 1.15 -4.44
CA SER A 67 -31.46 1.03 -3.84
C SER A 67 -31.57 -0.14 -2.86
N ASN A 68 -30.52 -0.94 -2.72
CA ASN A 68 -30.58 -2.20 -1.99
C ASN A 68 -29.95 -2.03 -0.59
N SER A 69 -30.81 -1.96 0.43
CA SER A 69 -30.41 -1.88 1.83
C SER A 69 -29.69 -3.13 2.38
N ASN A 70 -29.59 -4.19 1.58
CA ASN A 70 -28.97 -5.46 1.97
C ASN A 70 -27.52 -5.58 1.50
N ILE A 71 -26.96 -4.56 0.88
CA ILE A 71 -25.58 -4.56 0.45
C ILE A 71 -24.69 -4.23 1.63
N GLY A 72 -23.64 -5.02 1.78
CA GLY A 72 -22.66 -4.87 2.85
C GLY A 72 -22.00 -3.50 2.85
N TRP A 73 -21.60 -3.08 4.01
CA TRP A 73 -20.68 -1.97 4.21
C TRP A 73 -19.24 -2.49 4.09
N SER A 74 -18.27 -1.62 4.27
CA SER A 74 -16.85 -2.00 4.15
C SER A 74 -16.46 -3.16 5.05
N GLN A 75 -15.43 -3.89 4.63
CA GLN A 75 -15.02 -5.15 5.24
C GLN A 75 -13.51 -5.20 5.44
N ILE A 76 -13.09 -6.00 6.41
CA ILE A 76 -11.74 -6.57 6.43
C ILE A 76 -11.88 -8.04 6.06
N ILE A 77 -11.13 -8.46 5.06
CA ILE A 77 -11.02 -9.86 4.67
C ILE A 77 -9.63 -10.39 5.00
N SER A 78 -9.53 -11.68 5.25
CA SER A 78 -8.28 -12.35 5.60
C SER A 78 -7.99 -13.57 4.72
N LEU A 79 -6.72 -13.85 4.52
CA LEU A 79 -6.20 -15.03 3.83
C LEU A 79 -5.24 -15.76 4.78
N ASP A 80 -5.57 -17.01 5.11
CA ASP A 80 -4.81 -17.79 6.08
C ASP A 80 -3.59 -18.49 5.48
N ASN A 81 -3.63 -18.80 4.20
CA ASN A 81 -2.52 -19.40 3.44
C ASN A 81 -2.73 -19.16 1.94
N PRO A 82 -1.67 -19.28 1.10
CA PRO A 82 -1.71 -18.89 -0.31
C PRO A 82 -2.69 -19.70 -1.17
N ASN A 83 -3.11 -20.88 -0.71
CA ASN A 83 -3.99 -21.79 -1.44
C ASN A 83 -5.44 -21.77 -0.91
N SER A 84 -5.75 -20.95 0.11
CA SER A 84 -7.11 -20.77 0.60
C SER A 84 -7.84 -19.66 -0.16
N ILE A 85 -9.15 -19.59 0.03
CA ILE A 85 -9.92 -18.42 -0.40
C ILE A 85 -9.94 -17.38 0.73
N TRP A 86 -10.07 -16.12 0.35
CA TRP A 86 -10.31 -15.04 1.29
C TRP A 86 -11.59 -15.26 2.08
N SER A 87 -11.63 -14.78 3.30
CA SER A 87 -12.80 -14.86 4.18
C SER A 87 -13.02 -13.53 4.90
N VAL A 88 -14.28 -13.24 5.23
CA VAL A 88 -14.64 -12.05 6.00
C VAL A 88 -14.16 -12.21 7.44
N ASP A 89 -13.30 -11.29 7.89
CA ASP A 89 -12.80 -11.22 9.27
C ASP A 89 -13.53 -10.13 10.08
N LEU A 90 -13.94 -9.02 9.42
CA LEU A 90 -14.76 -7.96 9.99
C LEU A 90 -15.75 -7.42 8.96
N ASN A 91 -17.03 -7.36 9.33
CA ASN A 91 -17.99 -6.49 8.67
C ASN A 91 -18.12 -5.22 9.49
N LEU A 92 -17.81 -4.07 8.89
CA LEU A 92 -18.07 -2.79 9.53
C LEU A 92 -19.57 -2.50 9.52
N ASP A 93 -20.05 -1.83 10.54
CA ASP A 93 -21.46 -1.44 10.67
C ASP A 93 -21.88 -0.44 9.59
N SER A 94 -23.19 -0.22 9.49
CA SER A 94 -23.77 0.75 8.58
C SER A 94 -23.08 2.11 8.67
N TYR A 95 -22.92 2.74 7.52
CA TYR A 95 -22.30 4.04 7.32
C TYR A 95 -20.77 4.10 7.33
N TYR A 96 -20.06 3.00 7.53
CA TYR A 96 -18.63 2.92 7.29
C TYR A 96 -18.37 2.51 5.83
N LEU A 97 -18.09 3.50 5.00
CA LEU A 97 -17.82 3.28 3.56
C LEU A 97 -16.42 2.75 3.29
N ARG A 98 -15.48 3.08 4.18
CA ARG A 98 -14.05 2.78 3.98
C ARG A 98 -13.38 2.42 5.29
N PRO A 99 -12.68 1.30 5.35
CA PRO A 99 -11.61 1.08 6.33
C PRO A 99 -10.38 1.82 5.79
N GLU A 100 -10.21 3.09 6.18
CA GLU A 100 -9.34 4.04 5.49
C GLU A 100 -7.85 3.83 5.74
N ILE A 101 -7.50 3.17 6.85
CA ILE A 101 -6.16 2.68 7.15
C ILE A 101 -6.26 1.29 7.78
N LEU A 102 -5.33 0.42 7.46
CA LEU A 102 -5.11 -0.87 8.09
C LEU A 102 -3.61 -1.00 8.32
N LYS A 103 -3.19 -1.11 9.57
CA LYS A 103 -1.76 -1.22 9.93
C LYS A 103 -1.55 -2.22 11.06
N GLU A 104 -0.42 -2.93 11.03
CA GLU A 104 0.12 -3.64 12.17
C GLU A 104 0.97 -2.66 13.00
N ILE A 105 0.69 -2.56 14.28
CA ILE A 105 1.37 -1.66 15.22
C ILE A 105 1.94 -2.49 16.37
N VAL A 106 3.23 -2.38 16.61
CA VAL A 106 3.94 -3.14 17.65
C VAL A 106 4.29 -2.22 18.81
N PHE A 107 3.53 -2.30 19.90
CA PHE A 107 3.81 -1.55 21.12
C PHE A 107 4.88 -2.24 21.95
N THR A 108 5.84 -1.47 22.47
CA THR A 108 6.88 -1.93 23.38
C THR A 108 6.74 -1.36 24.77
N LYS A 109 5.90 -0.33 24.97
CA LYS A 109 5.68 0.35 26.25
C LYS A 109 4.19 0.50 26.55
N ASP A 110 3.85 0.53 27.84
CA ASP A 110 2.51 0.84 28.31
C ASP A 110 2.25 2.37 28.40
N LEU A 111 1.02 2.74 28.76
CA LEU A 111 0.60 4.15 28.93
C LEU A 111 1.42 4.92 29.99
N ASN A 112 2.10 4.24 30.90
CA ASN A 112 2.96 4.84 31.93
C ASN A 112 4.43 4.95 31.48
N GLY A 113 4.76 4.45 30.27
CA GLY A 113 6.10 4.42 29.73
C GLY A 113 6.94 3.23 30.20
N ASN A 114 6.33 2.25 30.90
CA ASN A 114 7.02 1.03 31.29
C ASN A 114 7.17 0.12 30.07
N SER A 115 8.36 -0.50 29.92
CA SER A 115 8.57 -1.49 28.89
C SER A 115 7.71 -2.72 29.13
N LEU A 116 7.12 -3.26 28.06
CA LEU A 116 6.42 -4.55 28.09
C LEU A 116 7.43 -5.68 28.10
N ASP A 117 7.16 -6.75 28.84
CA ASP A 117 7.99 -7.96 28.84
C ASP A 117 8.06 -8.62 27.45
N ILE A 118 6.95 -8.56 26.73
CA ILE A 118 6.81 -8.99 25.35
C ILE A 118 6.09 -7.87 24.58
N PRO A 119 6.65 -7.38 23.48
CA PRO A 119 5.95 -6.42 22.62
C PRO A 119 4.59 -6.96 22.18
N ASP A 120 3.56 -6.11 22.15
CA ASP A 120 2.21 -6.48 21.69
C ASP A 120 1.97 -5.95 20.27
N SER A 121 1.79 -6.88 19.32
CA SER A 121 1.50 -6.57 17.94
C SER A 121 -0.01 -6.57 17.74
N LEU A 122 -0.56 -5.40 17.40
CA LEU A 122 -1.97 -5.17 17.16
C LEU A 122 -2.24 -4.88 15.70
N LEU A 123 -3.25 -5.53 15.11
CA LEU A 123 -3.79 -5.14 13.82
C LEU A 123 -4.92 -4.13 14.06
N ILE A 124 -4.78 -2.94 13.45
CA ILE A 124 -5.65 -1.79 13.69
C ILE A 124 -6.23 -1.27 12.38
N VAL A 125 -7.55 -1.07 12.37
CA VAL A 125 -8.28 -0.39 11.30
C VAL A 125 -8.70 0.98 11.80
N GLY A 126 -8.42 2.02 11.02
CA GLY A 126 -9.00 3.34 11.21
C GLY A 126 -10.11 3.60 10.19
N ALA A 127 -11.29 3.99 10.67
CA ALA A 127 -12.42 4.29 9.82
C ALA A 127 -13.31 5.37 10.45
N TYR A 128 -14.13 6.04 9.63
CA TYR A 128 -15.12 6.96 10.15
C TYR A 128 -16.51 6.65 9.62
N SER A 129 -17.51 6.86 10.47
CA SER A 129 -18.91 6.77 10.10
C SER A 129 -19.31 7.99 9.30
N SER A 130 -19.93 7.76 8.13
CA SER A 130 -20.39 8.80 7.20
C SER A 130 -21.89 9.07 7.28
N ASN A 131 -22.52 8.85 8.42
CA ASN A 131 -23.94 9.11 8.60
C ASN A 131 -24.25 10.62 8.68
N TYR A 132 -24.36 11.25 7.53
CA TYR A 132 -24.62 12.70 7.42
C TYR A 132 -26.03 13.11 7.80
N ILE A 133 -26.95 12.17 8.01
CA ILE A 133 -28.39 12.48 8.12
C ILE A 133 -28.91 12.30 9.56
N PHE A 134 -28.39 11.33 10.31
CA PHE A 134 -29.07 10.86 11.53
C PHE A 134 -28.22 10.79 12.80
N GLY A 135 -26.98 11.20 12.77
CA GLY A 135 -26.15 11.06 13.97
C GLY A 135 -24.79 11.75 13.90
N PRO A 136 -24.05 11.71 14.98
CA PRO A 136 -22.68 12.25 15.00
C PRO A 136 -21.78 11.50 14.01
N VAL A 137 -20.78 12.18 13.50
CA VAL A 137 -19.68 11.55 12.80
C VAL A 137 -18.68 11.03 13.82
N ILE A 138 -18.33 9.75 13.69
CA ILE A 138 -17.44 9.07 14.63
C ILE A 138 -16.22 8.58 13.86
N ALA A 139 -15.03 9.04 14.25
CA ALA A 139 -13.76 8.46 13.84
C ALA A 139 -13.38 7.38 14.86
N SER A 140 -13.20 6.16 14.39
CA SER A 140 -12.99 4.98 15.21
C SER A 140 -11.71 4.24 14.84
N ALA A 141 -11.09 3.59 15.82
CA ALA A 141 -10.18 2.50 15.60
C ALA A 141 -10.87 1.17 15.95
N PHE A 142 -10.68 0.17 15.11
CA PHE A 142 -11.05 -1.21 15.38
C PHE A 142 -9.76 -2.00 15.56
N VAL A 143 -9.61 -2.61 16.73
CA VAL A 143 -8.42 -3.37 17.12
C VAL A 143 -8.76 -4.84 17.15
N ARG A 144 -7.98 -5.65 16.43
CA ARG A 144 -8.19 -7.10 16.38
C ARG A 144 -7.79 -7.75 17.68
N ASP A 145 -8.65 -8.59 18.19
CA ASP A 145 -8.39 -9.55 19.27
C ASP A 145 -8.10 -10.92 18.62
N ASP A 146 -6.82 -11.25 18.51
CA ASP A 146 -6.36 -12.44 17.81
C ASP A 146 -6.72 -13.73 18.56
N ASP A 147 -6.84 -13.67 19.90
CA ASP A 147 -7.17 -14.82 20.72
C ASP A 147 -8.64 -15.26 20.51
N ASN A 148 -9.51 -14.28 20.27
CA ASN A 148 -10.95 -14.51 20.09
C ASN A 148 -11.41 -14.38 18.63
N ASN A 149 -10.51 -14.06 17.68
CA ASN A 149 -10.83 -13.75 16.29
C ASN A 149 -11.99 -12.74 16.18
N SER A 150 -11.88 -11.63 16.88
CA SER A 150 -12.91 -10.60 16.98
C SER A 150 -12.27 -9.21 16.92
N TRP A 151 -13.10 -8.19 16.82
CA TRP A 151 -12.65 -6.81 16.74
C TRP A 151 -13.31 -5.94 17.80
N ASN A 152 -12.52 -5.08 18.40
CA ASN A 152 -12.94 -4.14 19.43
C ASN A 152 -12.91 -2.72 18.87
N GLN A 153 -14.06 -2.06 18.82
CA GLN A 153 -14.17 -0.66 18.40
C GLN A 153 -13.83 0.27 19.55
N THR A 154 -12.98 1.28 19.28
CA THR A 154 -12.71 2.39 20.18
C THR A 154 -12.93 3.71 19.44
N THR A 155 -13.44 4.74 20.14
CA THR A 155 -13.69 6.06 19.54
C THR A 155 -12.44 6.92 19.67
N ILE A 156 -11.92 7.43 18.55
CA ILE A 156 -10.84 8.41 18.51
C ILE A 156 -11.42 9.82 18.66
N TYR A 157 -12.46 10.13 17.88
CA TYR A 157 -13.12 11.43 17.91
C TYR A 157 -14.59 11.29 17.53
N GLN A 158 -15.43 12.03 18.23
CA GLN A 158 -16.85 12.15 17.89
C GLN A 158 -17.21 13.64 17.80
N GLY A 159 -17.79 14.02 16.68
CA GLY A 159 -18.29 15.38 16.44
C GLY A 159 -19.77 15.38 16.14
N ASP A 160 -20.36 16.54 16.26
CA ASP A 160 -21.72 16.80 15.80
C ASP A 160 -21.79 16.62 14.28
N LEU A 161 -22.99 16.66 13.71
CA LEU A 161 -23.19 16.60 12.25
C LEU A 161 -22.22 17.55 11.55
N PRO A 162 -21.51 17.08 10.48
CA PRO A 162 -20.53 17.92 9.84
C PRO A 162 -21.21 19.18 9.29
N ALA A 163 -20.78 20.32 9.77
CA ALA A 163 -20.97 21.56 9.04
C ALA A 163 -20.24 21.39 7.71
N GLY A 164 -20.90 21.64 6.59
CA GLY A 164 -20.38 21.35 5.27
C GLY A 164 -18.92 21.75 5.09
N GLY A 165 -18.08 20.81 4.67
CA GLY A 165 -16.65 20.98 4.43
C GLY A 165 -15.71 20.35 5.45
N GLU A 166 -16.18 19.90 6.61
CA GLU A 166 -15.35 19.15 7.56
C GLU A 166 -15.12 17.72 7.09
N ASN A 167 -13.88 17.26 7.24
CA ASN A 167 -13.45 15.93 6.88
C ASN A 167 -12.96 15.19 8.13
N TYR A 168 -13.44 13.97 8.31
CA TYR A 168 -13.12 13.09 9.45
C TYR A 168 -12.30 11.87 9.03
N SER A 169 -11.86 11.83 7.79
CA SER A 169 -11.16 10.66 7.25
C SER A 169 -9.85 10.39 7.98
N ILE A 170 -9.61 9.12 8.28
CA ILE A 170 -8.36 8.64 8.87
C ILE A 170 -7.46 8.21 7.73
N ARG A 171 -6.41 8.98 7.44
CA ARG A 171 -5.56 8.74 6.28
C ARG A 171 -4.27 8.02 6.58
N ASP A 172 -3.80 8.16 7.82
CA ASP A 172 -2.59 7.48 8.27
C ASP A 172 -2.52 7.41 9.78
N MET A 173 -1.75 6.45 10.29
CA MET A 173 -1.37 6.33 11.69
C MET A 173 0.05 5.80 11.80
N GLU A 174 0.80 6.26 12.81
CA GLU A 174 2.19 5.86 13.03
C GLU A 174 2.51 5.79 14.51
N LEU A 175 3.22 4.74 14.95
CA LEU A 175 3.69 4.62 16.32
C LEU A 175 5.03 5.34 16.45
N TYR A 176 5.07 6.35 17.31
CA TYR A 176 6.25 7.17 17.52
C TYR A 176 6.68 7.17 18.98
N THR A 177 7.99 7.07 19.19
CA THR A 177 8.60 7.25 20.52
C THR A 177 9.07 8.69 20.66
N ASP A 178 8.42 9.49 21.51
CA ASP A 178 8.83 10.85 21.83
C ASP A 178 10.25 10.85 22.38
N GLN A 179 11.14 11.59 21.73
CA GLN A 179 12.58 11.56 22.03
C GLN A 179 12.94 12.30 23.33
N VAL A 180 12.03 13.09 23.88
CA VAL A 180 12.23 13.84 25.14
C VAL A 180 11.66 13.07 26.33
N THR A 181 10.43 12.56 26.20
CA THR A 181 9.75 11.84 27.29
C THR A 181 10.00 10.35 27.28
N GLY A 182 10.38 9.79 26.13
CA GLY A 182 10.53 8.36 25.91
C GLY A 182 9.21 7.60 25.85
N ALA A 183 8.08 8.29 25.81
CA ALA A 183 6.75 7.68 25.73
C ALA A 183 6.42 7.27 24.27
N GLU A 184 5.73 6.14 24.12
CA GLU A 184 5.15 5.75 22.83
C GLU A 184 3.77 6.36 22.62
N HIS A 185 3.55 6.93 21.44
CA HIS A 185 2.29 7.52 21.00
C HIS A 185 1.91 6.97 19.63
N LEU A 186 0.73 6.41 19.51
CA LEU A 186 0.13 6.12 18.21
C LEU A 186 -0.52 7.39 17.68
N LEU A 187 0.16 8.07 16.76
CA LEU A 187 -0.32 9.31 16.14
C LEU A 187 -1.24 8.95 14.98
N VAL A 188 -2.43 9.53 14.94
CA VAL A 188 -3.45 9.26 13.94
C VAL A 188 -4.02 10.54 13.36
N SER A 189 -4.13 10.61 12.04
CA SER A 189 -4.78 11.73 11.35
C SER A 189 -6.30 11.58 11.36
N VAL A 190 -7.04 12.58 11.82
CA VAL A 190 -8.51 12.60 11.80
C VAL A 190 -8.98 13.79 10.98
N GLY A 191 -8.88 13.68 9.66
CA GLY A 191 -9.31 14.70 8.73
C GLY A 191 -8.81 16.09 9.08
N THR A 192 -9.69 17.10 8.98
CA THR A 192 -9.37 18.48 9.38
C THR A 192 -9.39 18.70 10.89
N LYS A 193 -9.77 17.68 11.69
CA LYS A 193 -9.70 17.78 13.16
C LYS A 193 -8.26 17.75 13.66
N GLY A 194 -7.33 17.14 12.90
CA GLY A 194 -5.90 17.18 13.17
C GLY A 194 -5.31 15.82 13.52
N ILE A 195 -4.23 15.83 14.29
CA ILE A 195 -3.50 14.64 14.74
C ILE A 195 -3.86 14.35 16.20
N PHE A 196 -4.42 13.16 16.44
CA PHE A 196 -4.73 12.65 17.78
C PHE A 196 -3.66 11.64 18.18
N SER A 197 -3.49 11.44 19.50
CA SER A 197 -2.57 10.43 20.01
C SER A 197 -3.30 9.37 20.83
N GLY A 198 -2.87 8.13 20.67
CA GLY A 198 -3.28 6.99 21.48
C GLY A 198 -2.09 6.39 22.22
N ARG A 199 -2.32 5.83 23.40
CA ARG A 199 -1.31 5.13 24.19
C ARG A 199 -1.77 3.72 24.51
N TYR A 200 -0.84 2.77 24.53
CA TYR A 200 -1.16 1.38 24.83
C TYR A 200 -1.58 1.19 26.28
N ASN A 201 -2.78 0.67 26.48
CA ASN A 201 -3.34 0.32 27.78
C ASN A 201 -3.92 -1.11 27.74
N PRO A 202 -3.20 -2.13 28.22
CA PRO A 202 -3.66 -3.52 28.16
C PRO A 202 -4.90 -3.80 29.03
N ASN A 203 -5.28 -2.87 29.90
CA ASN A 203 -6.37 -3.05 30.86
C ASN A 203 -7.74 -2.60 30.33
N ILE A 204 -7.80 -2.05 29.12
CA ILE A 204 -9.05 -1.62 28.51
C ILE A 204 -9.36 -2.42 27.24
N THR A 205 -10.62 -2.48 26.88
CA THR A 205 -11.07 -3.07 25.61
C THR A 205 -10.49 -2.27 24.45
N GLY A 206 -9.92 -2.96 23.44
CA GLY A 206 -9.24 -2.35 22.30
C GLY A 206 -7.85 -1.82 22.62
N LYS A 207 -7.37 -1.93 23.85
CA LYS A 207 -5.98 -1.69 24.28
C LYS A 207 -5.37 -0.31 23.97
N ILE A 208 -6.13 0.65 23.43
CA ILE A 208 -5.64 2.00 23.09
C ILE A 208 -6.47 3.04 23.81
N GLU A 209 -5.82 3.85 24.61
CA GLU A 209 -6.40 5.02 25.29
C GLU A 209 -6.10 6.28 24.47
N TRP A 210 -7.15 6.89 23.90
CA TRP A 210 -7.03 8.04 23.02
C TRP A 210 -7.06 9.36 23.77
N SER A 211 -6.28 10.35 23.28
CA SER A 211 -6.37 11.74 23.75
C SER A 211 -7.74 12.34 23.43
N LEU A 212 -8.25 13.18 24.32
CA LEU A 212 -9.53 13.88 24.11
C LEU A 212 -9.40 15.00 23.07
N GLU A 213 -8.24 15.63 23.01
CA GLU A 213 -7.92 16.74 22.11
C GLU A 213 -6.79 16.36 21.17
N PRO A 214 -6.74 16.92 19.96
CA PRO A 214 -5.63 16.69 19.05
C PRO A 214 -4.34 17.36 19.55
N GLU A 215 -3.18 16.77 19.27
CA GLU A 215 -1.90 17.43 19.50
C GLU A 215 -1.73 18.68 18.61
N ILE A 216 -2.28 18.64 17.40
CA ILE A 216 -2.40 19.78 16.49
C ILE A 216 -3.75 19.72 15.76
N GLY A 217 -4.49 20.83 15.77
CA GLY A 217 -5.78 20.96 15.08
C GLY A 217 -6.56 22.17 15.57
N PRO A 218 -7.62 22.58 14.88
CA PRO A 218 -8.03 22.10 13.57
C PRO A 218 -7.07 22.55 12.44
N LEU A 219 -7.05 21.80 11.34
CA LEU A 219 -6.25 22.08 10.16
C LEU A 219 -7.14 22.48 8.96
N ASP A 220 -6.65 23.38 8.11
CA ASP A 220 -7.39 23.80 6.91
C ASP A 220 -7.53 22.67 5.88
N ILE A 221 -6.50 21.83 5.79
CA ILE A 221 -6.44 20.67 4.88
C ILE A 221 -6.07 19.44 5.69
N ARG A 222 -6.76 18.34 5.42
CA ARG A 222 -6.52 17.07 6.12
C ARG A 222 -5.11 16.55 5.89
N PRO A 223 -4.44 15.98 6.90
CA PRO A 223 -3.20 15.24 6.70
C PRO A 223 -3.42 14.03 5.79
N LEU A 224 -2.43 13.73 4.94
CA LEU A 224 -2.48 12.65 3.96
C LEU A 224 -1.36 11.63 4.12
N GLY A 225 -0.42 11.83 5.02
CA GLY A 225 0.65 10.88 5.33
C GLY A 225 1.38 11.29 6.60
N ILE A 226 1.77 10.31 7.38
CA ILE A 226 2.59 10.43 8.59
C ILE A 226 3.79 9.50 8.39
N THR A 227 5.00 9.92 8.71
CA THR A 227 6.20 9.08 8.62
C THR A 227 7.22 9.45 9.69
N ILE A 228 8.12 8.53 9.99
CA ILE A 228 9.24 8.75 10.90
C ILE A 228 10.53 8.70 10.08
N ALA A 229 11.30 9.77 10.12
CA ALA A 229 12.64 9.86 9.52
C ALA A 229 13.58 10.56 10.49
N ASN A 230 14.83 10.16 10.53
CA ASN A 230 15.85 10.79 11.39
C ASN A 230 15.39 10.92 12.86
N ASN A 231 14.74 9.90 13.40
CA ASN A 231 14.15 9.85 14.77
C ASN A 231 13.11 10.95 15.05
N SER A 232 12.52 11.54 14.04
CA SER A 232 11.50 12.58 14.17
C SER A 232 10.24 12.20 13.39
N LEU A 233 9.09 12.60 13.91
CA LEU A 233 7.80 12.37 13.23
C LEU A 233 7.46 13.55 12.33
N TYR A 234 7.06 13.22 11.12
CA TYR A 234 6.60 14.17 10.11
C TYR A 234 5.19 13.83 9.64
N PHE A 235 4.40 14.85 9.30
CA PHE A 235 3.16 14.64 8.57
C PHE A 235 2.96 15.69 7.48
N SER A 236 2.21 15.32 6.44
CA SER A 236 1.86 16.21 5.35
C SER A 236 0.42 16.75 5.48
N SER A 237 0.22 18.04 5.20
CA SER A 237 -1.10 18.66 5.10
C SER A 237 -1.07 19.72 3.98
N GLY A 238 -1.82 19.47 2.90
CA GLY A 238 -1.77 20.30 1.71
C GLY A 238 -0.35 20.38 1.13
N ASN A 239 0.16 21.60 0.94
CA ASN A 239 1.52 21.86 0.45
C ASN A 239 2.61 21.75 1.53
N LYS A 240 2.25 21.52 2.77
CA LYS A 240 3.19 21.65 3.89
C LYS A 240 3.54 20.31 4.50
N ILE A 241 4.79 20.21 4.94
CA ILE A 241 5.27 19.13 5.79
C ILE A 241 5.63 19.72 7.15
N TYR A 242 5.10 19.09 8.18
CA TYR A 242 5.28 19.48 9.57
C TYR A 242 6.18 18.47 10.26
N ILE A 243 7.02 18.93 11.18
CA ILE A 243 7.75 18.11 12.16
C ILE A 243 7.11 18.28 13.54
N ARG A 244 7.03 17.19 14.29
CA ARG A 244 6.65 17.21 15.70
C ARG A 244 7.87 17.62 16.54
N ASN A 245 7.69 18.64 17.39
CA ASN A 245 8.64 19.03 18.43
C ASN A 245 8.24 18.32 19.72
N ASP A 246 9.10 17.43 20.19
CA ASP A 246 8.83 16.51 21.28
C ASP A 246 8.81 17.16 22.65
N GLY A 247 8.17 16.50 23.60
CA GLY A 247 8.06 16.90 25.01
C GLY A 247 6.68 16.67 25.60
N GLU A 248 6.52 17.00 26.88
CA GLU A 248 5.25 16.88 27.61
C GLU A 248 4.09 17.66 26.97
N ASN A 249 4.38 18.74 26.26
CA ASN A 249 3.43 19.53 25.49
C ASN A 249 3.96 19.65 24.05
N PRO A 250 3.74 18.66 23.21
CA PRO A 250 4.26 18.65 21.86
C PRO A 250 3.71 19.81 21.04
N SER A 251 4.52 20.28 20.09
CA SER A 251 4.14 21.32 19.14
C SER A 251 4.63 20.94 17.74
N TYR A 252 4.20 21.69 16.72
CA TYR A 252 4.54 21.36 15.35
C TYR A 252 5.07 22.59 14.61
N SER A 253 6.08 22.36 13.77
CA SER A 253 6.71 23.39 12.95
C SER A 253 6.72 22.95 11.48
N ILE A 254 6.59 23.91 10.57
CA ILE A 254 6.70 23.63 9.13
C ILE A 254 8.18 23.49 8.77
N VAL A 255 8.55 22.36 8.16
CA VAL A 255 9.93 22.10 7.70
C VAL A 255 10.10 22.18 6.20
N HIS A 256 8.99 22.03 5.44
CA HIS A 256 8.99 22.21 4.00
C HIS A 256 7.65 22.73 3.50
N ASP A 257 7.67 23.57 2.44
CA ASP A 257 6.48 24.16 1.83
C ASP A 257 6.61 24.14 0.29
N PHE A 258 5.61 23.58 -0.38
CA PHE A 258 5.50 23.46 -1.84
C PHE A 258 4.68 24.61 -2.47
N SER A 259 4.31 25.62 -1.70
CA SER A 259 3.49 26.75 -2.18
C SER A 259 4.16 27.58 -3.27
N ASP A 260 5.47 27.50 -3.40
CA ASP A 260 6.23 28.06 -4.50
C ASP A 260 5.91 27.43 -5.86
N LEU A 261 5.45 26.18 -5.89
CA LEU A 261 5.06 25.47 -7.11
C LEU A 261 3.59 25.71 -7.48
N SER A 262 2.69 25.73 -6.52
CA SER A 262 1.28 26.07 -6.70
C SER A 262 0.63 26.48 -5.39
N LEU A 263 -0.15 27.54 -5.41
CA LEU A 263 -1.00 27.98 -4.29
C LEU A 263 -2.37 27.31 -4.34
N ASN A 264 -2.78 26.76 -5.50
CA ASN A 264 -4.08 26.13 -5.68
C ASN A 264 -4.00 24.68 -5.24
N ILE A 265 -4.56 24.39 -4.07
CA ILE A 265 -4.66 23.05 -3.51
C ILE A 265 -6.12 22.64 -3.46
N ASN A 266 -6.42 21.46 -4.00
CA ASN A 266 -7.73 20.84 -3.79
C ASN A 266 -7.81 20.36 -2.33
N SER A 267 -8.73 20.92 -1.55
CA SER A 267 -8.86 20.62 -0.12
C SER A 267 -9.19 19.17 0.19
N ALA A 268 -9.80 18.47 -0.77
CA ALA A 268 -10.19 17.06 -0.59
C ALA A 268 -9.09 16.06 -0.98
N VAL A 269 -8.31 16.37 -2.02
CA VAL A 269 -7.38 15.38 -2.62
C VAL A 269 -5.99 15.94 -2.91
N GLY A 270 -5.79 17.25 -2.85
CA GLY A 270 -4.55 17.91 -3.25
C GLY A 270 -3.46 17.92 -2.18
N GLY A 271 -2.23 18.14 -2.65
CA GLY A 271 -1.05 18.35 -1.82
C GLY A 271 -0.03 17.22 -1.88
N VAL A 272 0.72 17.10 -0.81
CA VAL A 272 1.75 16.07 -0.59
C VAL A 272 1.07 14.76 -0.19
N ARG A 273 1.36 13.69 -0.90
CA ARG A 273 0.79 12.35 -0.72
C ARG A 273 1.90 11.30 -0.70
N GLY A 274 1.62 10.15 -0.07
CA GLY A 274 2.56 9.03 -0.05
C GLY A 274 3.90 9.36 0.61
N LEU A 275 3.89 10.19 1.65
CA LEU A 275 5.10 10.56 2.38
C LEU A 275 5.73 9.31 3.01
N THR A 276 6.90 8.91 2.49
CA THR A 276 7.54 7.65 2.85
C THR A 276 9.02 7.87 3.12
N VAL A 277 9.53 7.33 4.21
CA VAL A 277 10.95 7.36 4.51
C VAL A 277 11.74 6.45 3.58
N ILE A 278 12.89 6.92 3.13
CA ILE A 278 13.94 6.10 2.53
C ILE A 278 15.11 6.06 3.52
N ASN A 279 15.27 4.91 4.16
CA ASN A 279 16.34 4.72 5.11
C ASN A 279 17.67 4.65 4.38
N ASN A 280 18.62 5.48 4.80
CA ASN A 280 20.00 5.41 4.39
C ASN A 280 20.79 4.59 5.43
N GLU A 281 21.98 4.12 5.06
CA GLU A 281 22.86 3.37 5.97
C GLU A 281 23.32 4.21 7.16
N ASP A 282 23.31 5.53 7.03
CA ASP A 282 23.58 6.50 8.09
C ASP A 282 22.29 6.86 8.84
N GLU A 283 22.19 6.49 10.12
CA GLU A 283 21.00 6.62 10.98
C GLU A 283 20.39 8.04 11.09
N ASN A 284 21.07 9.08 10.62
CA ASN A 284 20.60 10.47 10.68
C ASN A 284 20.47 11.13 9.31
N ASN A 285 20.37 10.33 8.26
CA ASN A 285 20.38 10.82 6.88
C ASN A 285 19.24 10.28 6.03
N ASP A 286 18.16 9.84 6.68
CA ASP A 286 16.97 9.38 5.97
C ASP A 286 16.41 10.48 5.10
N SER A 287 16.14 10.15 3.86
CA SER A 287 15.36 10.97 2.93
C SER A 287 13.90 10.59 2.95
N MET A 288 13.03 11.42 2.40
CA MET A 288 11.62 11.11 2.24
C MET A 288 11.21 11.22 0.77
N LEU A 289 10.51 10.22 0.27
CA LEU A 289 9.80 10.26 -1.01
C LEU A 289 8.38 10.77 -0.81
N LEU A 290 7.86 11.46 -1.82
CA LEU A 290 6.47 11.89 -1.85
C LEU A 290 5.99 12.09 -3.30
N MET A 291 4.69 12.03 -3.48
CA MET A 291 4.02 12.46 -4.69
C MET A 291 3.30 13.78 -4.43
N TRP A 292 3.60 14.79 -5.23
CA TRP A 292 2.95 16.09 -5.15
C TRP A 292 1.85 16.21 -6.22
N CYS A 293 0.61 16.37 -5.75
CA CYS A 293 -0.60 16.41 -6.56
C CYS A 293 -1.47 17.61 -6.08
N PRO A 294 -1.21 18.85 -6.54
CA PRO A 294 -1.82 20.04 -5.92
C PRO A 294 -3.32 20.17 -6.20
N ASP A 295 -3.79 19.77 -7.38
CA ASP A 295 -5.18 20.00 -7.82
C ASP A 295 -5.77 18.78 -8.55
N GLY A 296 -7.03 18.91 -8.98
CA GLY A 296 -7.73 17.86 -9.73
C GLY A 296 -7.29 17.69 -11.19
N GLN A 297 -6.26 18.43 -11.64
CA GLN A 297 -5.61 18.27 -12.95
C GLN A 297 -4.13 17.94 -12.82
N SER A 298 -3.76 17.43 -11.66
CA SER A 298 -2.39 17.07 -11.33
C SER A 298 -1.78 16.12 -12.35
N LYS A 299 -0.48 16.25 -12.56
CA LYS A 299 0.33 15.37 -13.40
C LYS A 299 1.20 14.41 -12.57
N GLY A 300 1.08 14.46 -11.25
CA GLY A 300 1.81 13.60 -10.30
C GLY A 300 3.32 13.78 -10.41
N VAL A 301 3.91 14.62 -9.55
CA VAL A 301 5.36 14.81 -9.52
C VAL A 301 5.91 14.10 -8.30
N ILE A 302 6.92 13.26 -8.50
CA ILE A 302 7.64 12.63 -7.42
C ILE A 302 8.83 13.50 -7.05
N PHE A 303 8.90 13.84 -5.76
CA PHE A 303 10.03 14.51 -5.15
C PHE A 303 10.66 13.65 -4.08
N ARG A 304 11.98 13.82 -3.93
CA ARG A 304 12.72 13.38 -2.76
C ARG A 304 13.12 14.59 -1.92
N LEU A 305 13.01 14.46 -0.63
CA LEU A 305 13.47 15.44 0.34
C LEU A 305 14.68 14.88 1.07
N ASP A 306 15.83 15.48 0.83
CA ASP A 306 17.07 15.12 1.49
C ASP A 306 17.31 16.05 2.69
N PRO A 307 17.66 15.53 3.87
CA PRO A 307 17.91 16.37 5.04
C PRO A 307 19.08 17.33 4.77
N ASN A 308 19.01 18.54 5.34
CA ASN A 308 20.05 19.54 5.20
C ASN A 308 20.58 19.99 6.58
N LEU A 309 21.69 20.73 6.55
CA LEU A 309 22.37 21.20 7.76
C LEU A 309 21.55 22.19 8.61
N SER A 310 20.43 22.69 8.10
CA SER A 310 19.57 23.68 8.76
C SER A 310 18.33 23.06 9.41
N ASN A 311 18.32 21.77 9.66
CA ASN A 311 17.18 20.98 10.15
C ASN A 311 15.92 21.05 9.25
N GLY A 312 16.11 21.32 7.98
CA GLY A 312 15.09 21.28 6.93
C GLY A 312 15.46 20.26 5.86
N PHE A 313 14.89 20.44 4.68
CA PHE A 313 15.09 19.54 3.56
C PHE A 313 15.41 20.28 2.26
N ASN A 314 16.31 19.69 1.47
CA ASN A 314 16.51 20.04 0.07
C ASN A 314 15.54 19.22 -0.78
N ARG A 315 14.76 19.89 -1.62
CA ARG A 315 13.83 19.25 -2.53
C ARG A 315 14.55 18.83 -3.81
N VAL A 316 14.50 17.56 -4.13
CA VAL A 316 15.04 16.97 -5.37
C VAL A 316 13.88 16.50 -6.23
N TYR A 317 13.80 17.00 -7.46
CA TYR A 317 12.87 16.48 -8.46
C TYR A 317 13.39 15.13 -8.95
N GLU A 318 12.57 14.09 -8.89
CA GLU A 318 12.95 12.79 -9.42
C GLU A 318 12.26 12.50 -10.76
N THR A 319 10.92 12.54 -10.80
CA THR A 319 10.20 12.28 -12.05
C THR A 319 8.79 12.85 -12.05
N LYS A 320 8.13 12.79 -13.21
CA LYS A 320 6.74 13.18 -13.39
C LYS A 320 5.97 12.00 -13.99
N LEU A 321 5.03 11.45 -13.21
CA LEU A 321 4.30 10.23 -13.58
C LEU A 321 3.56 10.35 -14.91
N SER A 322 3.03 11.54 -15.23
CA SER A 322 2.36 11.72 -16.53
C SER A 322 3.30 11.51 -17.74
N LEU A 323 4.58 11.84 -17.61
CA LEU A 323 5.55 11.57 -18.68
C LEU A 323 5.87 10.09 -18.78
N LEU A 324 6.02 9.40 -17.64
CA LEU A 324 6.24 7.96 -17.64
C LEU A 324 5.05 7.21 -18.28
N VAL A 325 3.81 7.65 -18.01
CA VAL A 325 2.61 7.07 -18.64
C VAL A 325 2.58 7.34 -20.14
N GLU A 326 2.93 8.54 -20.58
CA GLU A 326 2.98 8.90 -22.01
C GLU A 326 4.07 8.12 -22.76
N ASP A 327 5.20 7.84 -22.11
CA ASP A 327 6.28 7.01 -22.66
C ASP A 327 5.88 5.52 -22.71
N TYR A 328 5.19 5.02 -21.68
CA TYR A 328 4.70 3.64 -21.60
C TYR A 328 3.54 3.37 -22.59
N LEU A 329 2.70 4.37 -22.85
CA LEU A 329 1.57 4.33 -23.79
C LEU A 329 1.77 5.34 -24.93
N PRO A 330 2.64 5.05 -25.91
CA PRO A 330 2.98 6.00 -26.96
C PRO A 330 1.76 6.46 -27.76
N GLY A 331 1.68 7.79 -27.98
CA GLY A 331 0.57 8.41 -28.71
C GLY A 331 -0.63 8.77 -27.85
N THR A 332 -0.57 8.56 -26.54
CA THR A 332 -1.56 9.07 -25.59
C THR A 332 -1.13 10.42 -25.00
N SER A 333 -2.08 11.12 -24.39
CA SER A 333 -1.82 12.29 -23.57
C SER A 333 -2.52 12.11 -22.23
N VAL A 334 -1.80 12.35 -21.15
CA VAL A 334 -2.33 12.19 -19.80
C VAL A 334 -3.14 13.43 -19.41
N ASN A 335 -4.37 13.21 -18.94
CA ASN A 335 -5.22 14.27 -18.40
C ASN A 335 -4.95 14.51 -16.90
N TYR A 336 -4.76 13.43 -16.14
CA TYR A 336 -4.73 13.46 -14.69
C TYR A 336 -3.89 12.31 -14.12
N VAL A 337 -3.20 12.57 -13.01
CA VAL A 337 -2.54 11.54 -12.18
C VAL A 337 -2.76 11.86 -10.71
N LEU A 338 -3.15 10.87 -9.95
CA LEU A 338 -3.31 10.95 -8.50
C LEU A 338 -2.75 9.72 -7.81
N GLY A 339 -1.81 9.92 -6.91
CA GLY A 339 -1.48 8.94 -5.88
C GLY A 339 -2.50 9.04 -4.75
N ALA A 340 -3.30 8.01 -4.53
CA ALA A 340 -4.41 8.15 -3.61
C ALA A 340 -3.97 8.02 -2.14
N TYR A 341 -3.51 6.85 -1.73
CA TYR A 341 -3.08 6.54 -0.36
C TYR A 341 -1.67 5.96 -0.35
N ASN A 342 -0.99 6.05 -1.48
CA ASN A 342 0.12 5.18 -1.77
C ASN A 342 1.38 5.72 -1.15
N GLU A 343 1.83 5.05 -0.13
CA GLU A 343 3.22 5.08 0.28
C GLU A 343 4.08 4.35 -0.75
N PHE A 344 5.36 4.69 -0.81
CA PHE A 344 6.32 3.93 -1.59
C PHE A 344 6.69 2.67 -0.82
N PHE A 345 6.43 1.52 -1.39
CA PHE A 345 6.69 0.25 -0.75
C PHE A 345 8.02 -0.34 -1.21
N LYS A 346 8.90 -0.67 -0.27
CA LYS A 346 10.20 -1.27 -0.57
C LYS A 346 10.02 -2.76 -0.84
N VAL A 347 10.46 -3.21 -2.02
CA VAL A 347 10.47 -4.62 -2.41
C VAL A 347 11.88 -5.06 -2.78
N PHE A 348 12.19 -6.31 -2.52
CA PHE A 348 13.41 -6.94 -2.99
C PHE A 348 13.14 -7.69 -4.28
N ASN A 349 13.91 -7.41 -5.33
CA ASN A 349 13.86 -8.13 -6.59
C ASN A 349 15.00 -9.17 -6.60
N TYR A 350 14.63 -10.42 -6.56
CA TYR A 350 15.60 -11.53 -6.53
C TYR A 350 16.33 -11.75 -7.87
N SER A 351 15.78 -11.24 -8.98
CA SER A 351 16.37 -11.44 -10.30
C SER A 351 17.64 -10.62 -10.54
N ASP A 352 17.70 -9.43 -9.97
CA ASP A 352 18.86 -8.52 -10.06
C ASP A 352 19.54 -8.27 -8.72
N ASN A 353 19.01 -8.90 -7.63
CA ASN A 353 19.50 -8.79 -6.26
C ASN A 353 19.50 -7.34 -5.74
N GLU A 354 18.47 -6.55 -6.11
CA GLU A 354 18.34 -5.15 -5.73
C GLU A 354 17.01 -4.83 -5.05
N TYR A 355 17.00 -3.72 -4.29
CA TYR A 355 15.78 -3.17 -3.72
C TYR A 355 15.19 -2.08 -4.61
N TYR A 356 13.88 -2.17 -4.85
CA TYR A 356 13.08 -1.17 -5.52
C TYR A 356 12.07 -0.54 -4.56
N HIS A 357 11.57 0.64 -4.92
CA HIS A 357 10.40 1.21 -4.27
C HIS A 357 9.25 1.23 -5.29
N ILE A 358 8.14 0.61 -4.93
CA ILE A 358 6.91 0.57 -5.74
C ILE A 358 5.99 1.69 -5.30
N VAL A 359 5.38 2.39 -6.24
CA VAL A 359 4.25 3.29 -5.98
C VAL A 359 3.16 3.11 -7.02
N GLY A 360 1.93 2.87 -6.57
CA GLY A 360 0.75 2.85 -7.42
C GLY A 360 0.12 4.23 -7.54
N PHE A 361 -0.67 4.41 -8.57
CA PHE A 361 -1.38 5.66 -8.83
C PHE A 361 -2.61 5.42 -9.73
N GLU A 362 -3.49 6.39 -9.76
CA GLU A 362 -4.58 6.49 -10.72
C GLU A 362 -4.19 7.48 -11.80
N SER A 363 -4.39 7.14 -13.07
CA SER A 363 -4.21 8.08 -14.15
C SER A 363 -5.31 7.97 -15.21
N THR A 364 -5.61 9.11 -15.83
CA THR A 364 -6.54 9.19 -16.96
C THR A 364 -5.86 9.79 -18.17
N ILE A 365 -6.23 9.26 -19.35
CA ILE A 365 -5.63 9.58 -20.64
C ILE A 365 -6.70 10.01 -21.66
N GLN A 366 -6.24 10.63 -22.77
CA GLN A 366 -7.09 10.95 -23.91
C GLN A 366 -7.24 9.71 -24.80
N GLY A 367 -8.42 9.13 -24.80
CA GLY A 367 -8.71 7.93 -25.61
C GLY A 367 -8.23 6.64 -24.94
N GLY A 368 -9.10 5.65 -24.98
CA GLY A 368 -8.91 4.34 -24.35
C GLY A 368 -10.19 3.53 -24.38
N ASN A 369 -10.22 2.45 -23.63
CA ASN A 369 -11.35 1.53 -23.59
C ASN A 369 -12.20 1.62 -22.32
N TYR A 370 -11.67 2.22 -21.26
CA TYR A 370 -12.32 2.24 -19.96
C TYR A 370 -12.65 3.68 -19.54
N PRO A 371 -13.89 4.14 -19.73
CA PRO A 371 -14.29 5.52 -19.48
C PRO A 371 -14.09 5.95 -18.03
N SER A 372 -13.66 7.19 -17.82
CA SER A 372 -13.55 7.86 -16.54
C SER A 372 -14.29 9.20 -16.55
N TRP A 373 -14.30 9.89 -15.41
CA TRP A 373 -14.84 11.24 -15.30
C TRP A 373 -14.09 12.29 -16.15
N ASN A 374 -12.83 11.99 -16.51
CA ASN A 374 -11.94 12.92 -17.25
C ASN A 374 -11.15 12.16 -18.33
N GLY A 375 -11.84 11.51 -19.27
CA GLY A 375 -11.24 10.73 -20.34
C GLY A 375 -11.36 9.22 -20.10
N TYR A 376 -10.24 8.53 -20.11
CA TYR A 376 -10.18 7.07 -19.95
C TYR A 376 -9.11 6.69 -18.94
N TYR A 377 -9.35 5.66 -18.12
CA TYR A 377 -8.32 5.13 -17.23
C TYR A 377 -7.18 4.48 -18.03
N SER A 378 -5.96 4.68 -17.58
CA SER A 378 -4.76 4.11 -18.22
C SER A 378 -4.53 2.63 -17.90
N GLY A 379 -5.23 2.08 -16.91
CA GLY A 379 -5.01 0.76 -16.36
C GLY A 379 -4.32 0.79 -15.00
N ALA A 380 -4.20 -0.38 -14.37
CA ALA A 380 -3.55 -0.52 -13.07
C ALA A 380 -2.02 -0.52 -13.22
N LEU A 381 -1.48 0.68 -13.37
CA LEU A 381 -0.04 0.92 -13.43
C LEU A 381 0.57 1.11 -12.05
N TYR A 382 1.85 0.78 -11.95
CA TYR A 382 2.69 1.15 -10.82
C TYR A 382 4.08 1.55 -11.33
N ALA A 383 4.73 2.43 -10.58
CA ALA A 383 6.09 2.84 -10.88
C ALA A 383 7.06 2.11 -9.96
N LEU A 384 8.14 1.58 -10.55
CA LEU A 384 9.30 1.01 -9.88
C LEU A 384 10.41 2.07 -9.87
N ARG A 385 10.92 2.37 -8.69
CA ARG A 385 12.07 3.25 -8.50
C ARG A 385 13.27 2.42 -8.07
N SER A 386 14.35 2.46 -8.82
CA SER A 386 15.63 1.83 -8.46
C SER A 386 16.37 2.58 -7.35
N SER A 387 17.44 1.99 -6.84
CA SER A 387 18.38 2.64 -5.89
C SER A 387 18.98 3.93 -6.47
N ASP A 388 19.24 3.97 -7.78
CA ASP A 388 19.78 5.13 -8.51
C ASP A 388 18.72 6.20 -8.86
N ALA A 389 17.48 6.05 -8.36
CA ALA A 389 16.34 6.92 -8.64
C ALA A 389 15.91 6.92 -10.13
N GLU A 390 16.14 5.84 -10.83
CA GLU A 390 15.56 5.61 -12.15
C GLU A 390 14.17 5.01 -12.00
N TYR A 391 13.26 5.37 -12.91
CA TYR A 391 11.86 4.97 -12.87
C TYR A 391 11.46 4.21 -14.12
N GLN A 392 10.75 3.11 -13.90
CA GLN A 392 10.05 2.38 -14.96
C GLN A 392 8.59 2.12 -14.55
N LEU A 393 7.71 1.96 -15.54
CA LEU A 393 6.33 1.57 -15.29
C LEU A 393 6.11 0.10 -15.61
N GLU A 394 5.29 -0.52 -14.77
CA GLU A 394 4.74 -1.86 -15.01
C GLU A 394 3.23 -1.86 -14.83
N GLU A 395 2.57 -2.91 -15.31
CA GLU A 395 1.13 -3.09 -15.19
C GLU A 395 0.77 -4.37 -14.45
N VAL A 396 -0.30 -4.32 -13.69
CA VAL A 396 -0.84 -5.50 -13.03
C VAL A 396 -1.56 -6.38 -14.04
N ASN A 397 -1.10 -7.63 -14.20
CA ASN A 397 -1.74 -8.68 -15.00
C ASN A 397 -2.11 -8.26 -16.44
N GLY A 398 -1.29 -7.48 -17.11
CA GLY A 398 -1.59 -7.01 -18.46
C GLY A 398 -2.88 -6.19 -18.53
N SER A 399 -3.13 -5.36 -17.52
CA SER A 399 -4.39 -4.64 -17.32
C SER A 399 -4.77 -3.70 -18.46
N ILE A 400 -3.80 -3.31 -19.29
CA ILE A 400 -3.99 -2.46 -20.48
C ILE A 400 -4.34 -3.30 -21.72
N SER A 401 -4.19 -4.63 -21.64
CA SER A 401 -4.53 -5.52 -22.75
C SER A 401 -6.01 -5.46 -23.11
N PHE A 402 -6.32 -5.33 -24.39
CA PHE A 402 -7.68 -5.32 -24.91
C PHE A 402 -8.52 -6.56 -24.59
N ASN A 403 -7.90 -7.65 -24.17
CA ASN A 403 -8.53 -8.95 -23.89
C ASN A 403 -8.66 -9.25 -22.39
N ALA A 404 -8.07 -8.46 -21.50
CA ALA A 404 -8.20 -8.62 -20.06
C ALA A 404 -9.27 -7.68 -19.48
N PRO A 405 -9.94 -8.04 -18.35
CA PRO A 405 -10.73 -7.07 -17.60
C PRO A 405 -9.85 -5.87 -17.27
N ALA A 406 -10.32 -4.66 -17.59
CA ALA A 406 -9.59 -3.46 -17.28
C ALA A 406 -9.50 -3.30 -15.76
N LEU A 407 -8.29 -3.40 -15.22
CA LEU A 407 -7.98 -2.99 -13.87
C LEU A 407 -7.65 -1.49 -13.91
N VAL A 408 -8.09 -0.71 -12.91
CA VAL A 408 -8.10 0.75 -13.04
C VAL A 408 -6.95 1.44 -12.34
N ALA A 409 -6.71 1.11 -11.09
CA ALA A 409 -5.65 1.75 -10.31
C ALA A 409 -5.11 0.82 -9.23
N THR A 410 -3.80 0.77 -9.10
CA THR A 410 -3.13 0.08 -8.00
C THR A 410 -3.14 0.95 -6.75
N ARG A 411 -3.53 0.39 -5.61
CA ARG A 411 -3.65 1.10 -4.34
C ARG A 411 -2.64 0.65 -3.30
N CYS A 412 -2.41 -0.64 -3.20
CA CYS A 412 -1.61 -1.23 -2.14
C CYS A 412 -0.91 -2.50 -2.60
N TYR A 413 0.11 -2.86 -1.88
CA TYR A 413 0.91 -4.06 -2.11
C TYR A 413 1.52 -4.53 -0.80
N VAL A 414 1.79 -5.82 -0.74
CA VAL A 414 2.47 -6.43 0.40
C VAL A 414 3.24 -7.66 -0.06
N GLN A 415 4.43 -7.85 0.47
CA GLN A 415 5.18 -9.09 0.32
C GLN A 415 4.41 -10.23 1.00
N SER A 416 4.34 -11.38 0.38
CA SER A 416 3.72 -12.56 0.97
C SER A 416 4.33 -12.90 2.34
N PRO A 417 3.51 -13.09 3.39
CA PRO A 417 4.00 -13.58 4.68
C PRO A 417 4.07 -15.10 4.75
N PHE A 418 3.63 -15.79 3.69
CA PHE A 418 3.51 -17.24 3.72
C PHE A 418 4.87 -17.88 3.47
N PRO A 419 5.28 -18.84 4.32
CA PRO A 419 6.48 -19.64 4.05
C PRO A 419 6.36 -20.33 2.69
N ASN A 420 7.45 -20.33 1.94
CA ASN A 420 7.54 -20.95 0.61
C ASN A 420 6.63 -20.29 -0.44
N GLU A 421 6.38 -19.00 -0.33
CA GLU A 421 5.74 -18.24 -1.39
C GLU A 421 6.52 -16.94 -1.66
N ASN A 422 7.25 -16.89 -2.77
CA ASN A 422 7.91 -15.67 -3.22
C ASN A 422 6.96 -14.86 -4.11
N ALA A 423 6.06 -14.12 -3.48
CA ALA A 423 5.05 -13.34 -4.18
C ALA A 423 4.83 -11.96 -3.55
N VAL A 424 4.42 -11.01 -4.37
CA VAL A 424 3.87 -9.72 -3.94
C VAL A 424 2.40 -9.67 -4.29
N TYR A 425 1.57 -9.31 -3.32
CA TYR A 425 0.14 -9.10 -3.51
C TYR A 425 -0.13 -7.63 -3.80
N PHE A 426 -0.92 -7.37 -4.83
CA PHE A 426 -1.35 -6.05 -5.28
C PHE A 426 -2.85 -5.92 -5.13
N GLY A 427 -3.31 -4.86 -4.48
CA GLY A 427 -4.72 -4.51 -4.36
C GLY A 427 -5.05 -3.24 -5.11
N GLY A 428 -6.28 -3.13 -5.56
CA GLY A 428 -6.62 -2.01 -6.40
C GLY A 428 -8.06 -1.53 -6.31
N PHE A 429 -8.28 -0.44 -7.02
CA PHE A 429 -9.49 0.35 -7.08
C PHE A 429 -10.06 0.37 -8.49
N ASP A 430 -11.35 0.15 -8.60
CA ASP A 430 -12.10 0.37 -9.81
C ASP A 430 -13.21 1.40 -9.55
N PRO A 431 -12.93 2.69 -9.76
CA PRO A 431 -13.89 3.75 -9.50
C PRO A 431 -14.89 3.95 -10.64
N ASN A 432 -15.08 3.02 -11.53
CA ASN A 432 -16.08 3.17 -12.58
C ASN A 432 -17.50 3.10 -11.99
N SER A 433 -17.68 3.96 -11.03
CA SER A 433 -18.69 4.06 -10.02
C SER A 433 -20.11 4.21 -10.52
N PHE A 434 -20.28 4.70 -11.71
CA PHE A 434 -21.62 4.98 -12.22
C PHE A 434 -22.15 3.85 -13.09
N LEU A 435 -21.37 2.78 -13.31
CA LEU A 435 -21.72 1.69 -14.22
C LEU A 435 -21.34 0.30 -13.69
N SER A 436 -20.68 0.19 -12.53
CA SER A 436 -20.24 -1.11 -12.05
C SER A 436 -20.24 -1.23 -10.53
N THR A 437 -20.48 -2.45 -10.06
CA THR A 437 -20.53 -2.82 -8.66
C THR A 437 -19.55 -3.94 -8.41
N ASN A 438 -18.96 -3.97 -7.20
CA ASN A 438 -18.12 -5.07 -6.77
C ASN A 438 -16.94 -5.34 -7.70
N LYS A 439 -16.05 -4.36 -7.86
CA LYS A 439 -14.90 -4.40 -8.76
C LYS A 439 -13.54 -4.39 -8.04
N ALA A 440 -13.53 -4.42 -6.71
CA ALA A 440 -12.30 -4.56 -5.94
C ALA A 440 -11.58 -5.87 -6.29
N TRP A 441 -10.26 -5.82 -6.34
CA TRP A 441 -9.44 -6.93 -6.78
C TRP A 441 -8.14 -7.04 -5.99
N ILE A 442 -7.61 -8.27 -5.88
CA ILE A 442 -6.24 -8.56 -5.46
C ILE A 442 -5.66 -9.54 -6.47
N TYR A 443 -4.51 -9.19 -7.01
CA TYR A 443 -3.66 -10.07 -7.80
C TYR A 443 -2.37 -10.35 -7.05
N LYS A 444 -1.81 -11.53 -7.20
CA LYS A 444 -0.45 -11.83 -6.75
C LYS A 444 0.48 -11.98 -7.95
N GLN A 445 1.64 -11.38 -7.83
CA GLN A 445 2.77 -11.56 -8.73
C GLN A 445 3.71 -12.55 -8.09
N ILE A 446 3.90 -13.69 -8.74
CA ILE A 446 4.83 -14.71 -8.30
C ILE A 446 6.17 -14.42 -8.97
N ASN A 447 7.20 -14.23 -8.18
CA ASN A 447 8.56 -14.05 -8.66
C ASN A 447 9.19 -15.44 -8.82
N THR A 448 9.28 -15.91 -10.04
CA THR A 448 9.95 -17.18 -10.33
C THR A 448 11.43 -16.93 -10.54
N LEU A 449 12.27 -17.60 -9.77
CA LEU A 449 13.69 -17.66 -9.99
C LEU A 449 14.00 -18.91 -10.80
N SER A 450 14.76 -18.77 -11.89
CA SER A 450 15.24 -19.93 -12.62
C SER A 450 16.06 -20.82 -11.69
N GLY A 451 15.64 -22.07 -11.53
CA GLY A 451 16.25 -22.99 -10.58
C GLY A 451 15.61 -23.06 -9.20
N ASP A 452 14.65 -22.20 -8.87
CA ASP A 452 13.82 -22.30 -7.65
C ASP A 452 12.58 -23.17 -7.95
N ILE A 453 12.77 -24.48 -7.87
CA ILE A 453 11.74 -25.45 -8.25
C ILE A 453 10.64 -25.56 -7.20
N ASN A 454 10.98 -25.27 -5.96
CA ASN A 454 10.03 -25.34 -4.85
C ASN A 454 9.29 -24.01 -4.62
N ASN A 455 9.66 -22.95 -5.36
CA ASN A 455 9.10 -21.60 -5.27
C ASN A 455 9.19 -20.98 -3.86
N ASP A 456 10.28 -21.32 -3.11
CA ASP A 456 10.48 -20.75 -1.76
C ASP A 456 11.28 -19.43 -1.80
N GLY A 457 11.67 -18.97 -2.97
CA GLY A 457 12.43 -17.74 -3.18
C GLY A 457 13.92 -17.89 -2.98
N ILE A 458 14.44 -19.11 -2.79
CA ILE A 458 15.86 -19.38 -2.53
C ILE A 458 16.33 -20.55 -3.40
N VAL A 459 17.18 -20.27 -4.36
CA VAL A 459 17.83 -21.34 -5.13
C VAL A 459 18.88 -22.02 -4.26
N ASN A 460 18.62 -23.26 -3.82
CA ASN A 460 19.46 -24.01 -2.89
C ASN A 460 19.46 -25.52 -3.15
N ILE A 461 20.07 -26.31 -2.24
CA ILE A 461 20.20 -27.77 -2.41
C ILE A 461 18.84 -28.50 -2.46
N LEU A 462 17.77 -27.93 -1.91
CA LEU A 462 16.44 -28.54 -1.95
C LEU A 462 15.89 -28.56 -3.39
N ASP A 463 16.20 -27.53 -4.18
CA ASP A 463 15.84 -27.45 -5.59
C ASP A 463 16.60 -28.49 -6.42
N VAL A 464 17.90 -28.69 -6.12
CA VAL A 464 18.67 -29.75 -6.75
C VAL A 464 18.01 -31.11 -6.56
N VAL A 465 17.51 -31.40 -5.37
CA VAL A 465 16.78 -32.65 -5.08
C VAL A 465 15.51 -32.76 -5.92
N GLN A 466 14.81 -31.64 -6.13
CA GLN A 466 13.60 -31.63 -6.96
C GLN A 466 13.92 -31.83 -8.44
N VAL A 467 14.93 -31.13 -9.00
CA VAL A 467 15.37 -31.34 -10.38
C VAL A 467 15.79 -32.80 -10.60
N VAL A 468 16.50 -33.40 -9.64
CA VAL A 468 16.83 -34.84 -9.70
C VAL A 468 15.58 -35.71 -9.78
N ASN A 469 14.54 -35.40 -9.00
CA ASN A 469 13.27 -36.13 -9.06
C ASN A 469 12.57 -35.96 -10.41
N LEU A 470 12.55 -34.75 -10.98
CA LEU A 470 12.01 -34.49 -12.33
C LEU A 470 12.76 -35.31 -13.41
N VAL A 471 14.08 -35.36 -13.33
CA VAL A 471 14.90 -36.20 -14.24
C VAL A 471 14.54 -37.69 -14.09
N LEU A 472 14.35 -38.18 -12.86
CA LEU A 472 14.01 -39.59 -12.60
C LEU A 472 12.58 -39.95 -13.01
N SER A 473 11.62 -39.02 -12.87
CA SER A 473 10.23 -39.20 -13.28
C SER A 473 9.99 -38.93 -14.77
N ASN A 474 10.97 -38.33 -15.45
CA ASN A 474 10.87 -37.83 -16.83
C ASN A 474 9.69 -36.83 -16.98
N GLU A 475 9.54 -36.00 -15.97
CA GLU A 475 8.59 -34.85 -15.95
C GLU A 475 9.30 -33.59 -16.37
N TYR A 476 8.57 -32.65 -16.97
CA TYR A 476 9.09 -31.36 -17.39
C TYR A 476 8.54 -30.25 -16.51
N GLU A 477 9.42 -29.39 -16.00
CA GLU A 477 9.12 -28.17 -15.27
C GLU A 477 10.02 -27.06 -15.81
N GLU A 478 9.44 -25.97 -16.29
CA GLU A 478 10.16 -24.89 -16.97
C GLU A 478 11.29 -24.29 -16.10
N LEU A 479 11.07 -24.12 -14.81
CA LEU A 479 12.08 -23.61 -13.87
C LEU A 479 13.27 -24.56 -13.68
N GLY A 480 13.11 -25.83 -14.04
CA GLY A 480 14.14 -26.85 -13.98
C GLY A 480 14.96 -27.00 -15.25
N ASP A 481 14.52 -26.42 -16.37
CA ASP A 481 15.22 -26.41 -17.65
C ASP A 481 16.15 -25.20 -17.73
N LEU A 482 17.30 -25.32 -17.06
CA LEU A 482 18.23 -24.20 -16.88
C LEU A 482 19.05 -23.88 -18.14
N ASN A 483 19.10 -24.81 -19.08
CA ASN A 483 19.82 -24.63 -20.35
C ASN A 483 18.87 -24.30 -21.51
N GLU A 484 17.55 -24.25 -21.26
CA GLU A 484 16.51 -23.93 -22.24
C GLU A 484 16.47 -24.86 -23.46
N ASP A 485 16.87 -26.13 -23.28
CA ASP A 485 16.85 -27.10 -24.36
C ASP A 485 15.55 -27.92 -24.44
N SER A 486 14.58 -27.59 -23.59
CA SER A 486 13.27 -28.24 -23.43
C SER A 486 13.34 -29.68 -22.90
N ILE A 487 14.43 -30.04 -22.24
CA ILE A 487 14.65 -31.37 -21.65
C ILE A 487 15.30 -31.21 -20.27
N ILE A 488 14.63 -31.62 -19.23
CA ILE A 488 15.26 -31.65 -17.89
C ILE A 488 16.15 -32.90 -17.78
N ASN A 489 17.45 -32.69 -17.58
CA ASN A 489 18.44 -33.74 -17.51
C ASN A 489 19.63 -33.40 -16.58
N VAL A 490 20.69 -34.19 -16.61
CA VAL A 490 21.85 -33.97 -15.72
C VAL A 490 22.57 -32.65 -15.98
N LEU A 491 22.43 -32.05 -17.16
CA LEU A 491 23.08 -30.77 -17.48
C LEU A 491 22.44 -29.65 -16.67
N ASP A 492 21.12 -29.69 -16.47
CA ASP A 492 20.39 -28.73 -15.66
C ASP A 492 20.77 -28.84 -14.18
N ILE A 493 20.93 -30.07 -13.67
CA ILE A 493 21.44 -30.30 -12.33
C ILE A 493 22.82 -29.67 -12.13
N VAL A 494 23.71 -29.82 -13.11
CA VAL A 494 25.05 -29.23 -13.04
C VAL A 494 25.00 -27.72 -13.09
N GLN A 495 24.13 -27.13 -13.91
CA GLN A 495 23.93 -25.68 -13.94
C GLN A 495 23.37 -25.15 -12.61
N LEU A 496 22.35 -25.82 -12.05
CA LEU A 496 21.78 -25.45 -10.78
C LEU A 496 22.81 -25.47 -9.64
N VAL A 497 23.64 -26.51 -9.60
CA VAL A 497 24.74 -26.60 -8.62
C VAL A 497 25.74 -25.46 -8.81
N ASN A 498 26.06 -25.07 -10.04
CA ASN A 498 26.94 -23.94 -10.30
C ASN A 498 26.34 -22.62 -9.82
N ILE A 499 25.06 -22.36 -10.08
CA ILE A 499 24.34 -21.18 -9.58
C ILE A 499 24.43 -21.12 -8.05
N ILE A 500 24.20 -22.24 -7.36
CA ILE A 500 24.27 -22.31 -5.88
C ILE A 500 25.69 -22.06 -5.35
N LEU A 501 26.72 -22.43 -6.09
CA LEU A 501 28.11 -22.26 -5.65
C LEU A 501 28.66 -20.86 -5.95
N GLU A 502 28.04 -20.11 -6.86
CA GLU A 502 28.42 -18.74 -7.22
C GLU A 502 27.73 -17.68 -6.36
N ASN A 503 26.66 -18.03 -5.64
CA ASN A 503 25.96 -17.22 -4.66
C ASN A 503 26.51 -17.47 -3.24
#